data_f3aca57f2c06a983a9ca36ceb51cd030
#
_entry.id   f3aca57f2c06a983a9ca36ceb51cd030
#
_cell.length_a   1.000
_cell.length_b   1.000
_cell.length_c   1.000
_cell.angle_alpha   90.00
_cell.angle_beta   90.00
_cell.angle_gamma   90.00
#
_symmetry.space_group_name_H-M   'P 1'
#
loop_
_entity.id
_entity.type
_entity.pdbx_description
1 polymer ?
#
loop_
_entity_poly.entity_id
_entity_poly.type
_entity_poly.pdbx_seq_one_letter_code
_entity_poly.pdbx_strand_id
1 'polypeptide(L)'
;MNKKNALLMAYDKAGIADFARGLISLGYAVYGSKGTVEHLAKDGVQAIDIAGIVGEPILGHRVVSLSREISAGILARDVEEDRAELTKHGITWFDLVCVDFYPLAKELADPAHTKDSVIEKTDIGGTTAVRAAAKAGRVVICEPVDRE
;
A
#
# COMPACT_ATOMS: atom_id res chain seq x y z
N MET A 1 -20.91 -11.92 -2.58
CA MET A 1 -19.87 -11.21 -3.33
C MET A 1 -18.57 -11.34 -2.55
N ASN A 2 -17.48 -11.77 -3.18
CA ASN A 2 -16.18 -11.76 -2.52
C ASN A 2 -15.81 -10.30 -2.18
N LYS A 3 -15.45 -10.04 -0.94
CA LYS A 3 -15.03 -8.73 -0.47
C LYS A 3 -13.75 -8.34 -1.20
N LYS A 4 -13.74 -7.20 -1.88
CA LYS A 4 -12.55 -6.66 -2.54
C LYS A 4 -11.65 -5.99 -1.50
N ASN A 5 -10.36 -5.99 -1.73
CA ASN A 5 -9.40 -5.38 -0.81
C ASN A 5 -8.48 -4.41 -1.56
N ALA A 6 -8.28 -3.24 -0.98
CA ALA A 6 -7.39 -2.20 -1.47
C ALA A 6 -6.27 -1.96 -0.48
N LEU A 7 -5.03 -1.93 -0.97
CA LEU A 7 -3.85 -1.59 -0.20
C LEU A 7 -3.45 -0.15 -0.49
N LEU A 8 -3.47 0.71 0.53
CA LEU A 8 -3.13 2.13 0.44
C LEU A 8 -1.86 2.43 1.23
N MET A 9 -0.81 2.87 0.55
CA MET A 9 0.46 3.27 1.15
C MET A 9 0.83 4.67 0.61
N ALA A 10 0.14 5.68 1.11
CA ALA A 10 0.25 7.04 0.64
C ALA A 10 1.33 7.82 1.42
N TYR A 11 2.26 8.44 0.73
CA TYR A 11 3.14 9.46 1.28
C TYR A 11 2.39 10.81 1.38
N ASP A 12 1.87 11.29 0.25
CA ASP A 12 0.98 12.44 0.21
C ASP A 12 -0.43 12.03 0.66
N LYS A 13 -0.95 12.73 1.66
CA LYS A 13 -2.27 12.44 2.23
C LYS A 13 -3.41 13.19 1.56
N ALA A 14 -3.12 14.07 0.60
CA ALA A 14 -4.15 14.83 -0.10
C ALA A 14 -5.16 13.90 -0.79
N GLY A 15 -6.45 14.10 -0.52
CA GLY A 15 -7.55 13.33 -1.12
C GLY A 15 -7.67 11.87 -0.71
N ILE A 16 -6.72 11.33 0.09
CA ILE A 16 -6.70 9.88 0.42
C ILE A 16 -7.93 9.45 1.21
N ALA A 17 -8.49 10.31 2.05
CA ALA A 17 -9.69 10.00 2.84
C ALA A 17 -10.93 9.90 1.96
N ASP A 18 -11.12 10.80 1.00
CA ASP A 18 -12.25 10.75 0.07
C ASP A 18 -12.13 9.55 -0.88
N PHE A 19 -10.93 9.28 -1.37
CA PHE A 19 -10.64 8.08 -2.13
C PHE A 19 -10.97 6.80 -1.36
N ALA A 20 -10.55 6.70 -0.09
CA ALA A 20 -10.85 5.55 0.74
C ALA A 20 -12.36 5.40 1.02
N ARG A 21 -13.10 6.51 1.23
CA ARG A 21 -14.58 6.48 1.34
C ARG A 21 -15.23 5.96 0.05
N GLY A 22 -14.73 6.40 -1.10
CA GLY A 22 -15.18 5.91 -2.40
C GLY A 22 -14.98 4.40 -2.55
N LEU A 23 -13.79 3.90 -2.22
CA LEU A 23 -13.50 2.46 -2.23
C LEU A 23 -14.42 1.67 -1.28
N ILE A 24 -14.65 2.17 -0.07
CA ILE A 24 -15.56 1.52 0.89
C ILE A 24 -16.98 1.48 0.34
N SER A 25 -17.46 2.55 -0.29
CA SER A 25 -18.79 2.59 -0.92
C SER A 25 -18.94 1.59 -2.06
N LEU A 26 -17.83 1.24 -2.72
CA LEU A 26 -17.74 0.22 -3.76
C LEU A 26 -17.52 -1.21 -3.20
N GLY A 27 -17.56 -1.37 -1.87
CA GLY A 27 -17.44 -2.67 -1.21
C GLY A 27 -16.02 -3.15 -0.95
N TYR A 28 -15.01 -2.26 -1.03
CA TYR A 28 -13.65 -2.61 -0.65
C TYR A 28 -13.45 -2.58 0.86
N ALA A 29 -12.65 -3.51 1.39
CA ALA A 29 -11.95 -3.29 2.64
C ALA A 29 -10.64 -2.54 2.35
N VAL A 30 -10.37 -1.52 3.14
CA VAL A 30 -9.18 -0.69 2.99
C VAL A 30 -8.11 -1.15 3.97
N TYR A 31 -6.94 -1.44 3.45
CA TYR A 31 -5.72 -1.75 4.20
C TYR A 31 -4.71 -0.65 3.96
N GLY A 32 -3.83 -0.41 4.92
CA GLY A 32 -2.80 0.62 4.73
C GLY A 32 -1.62 0.48 5.66
N SER A 33 -0.55 1.21 5.33
CA SER A 33 0.55 1.42 6.26
C SER A 33 0.07 2.28 7.45
N LYS A 34 0.71 2.11 8.60
CA LYS A 34 0.36 2.79 9.86
C LYS A 34 0.05 4.28 9.68
N GLY A 35 0.95 5.03 9.05
CA GLY A 35 0.75 6.47 8.86
C GLY A 35 -0.43 6.82 7.93
N THR A 36 -0.81 5.93 7.01
CA THR A 36 -2.02 6.09 6.18
C THR A 36 -3.26 5.79 7.01
N VAL A 37 -3.26 4.71 7.78
CA VAL A 37 -4.38 4.31 8.65
C VAL A 37 -4.66 5.37 9.72
N GLU A 38 -3.62 5.88 10.39
CA GLU A 38 -3.75 6.95 11.38
C GLU A 38 -4.32 8.25 10.78
N HIS A 39 -3.94 8.58 9.55
CA HIS A 39 -4.50 9.74 8.84
C HIS A 39 -5.98 9.50 8.51
N LEU A 40 -6.33 8.36 7.95
CA LEU A 40 -7.71 8.00 7.63
C LEU A 40 -8.61 8.00 8.87
N ALA A 41 -8.10 7.51 10.00
CA ALA A 41 -8.84 7.49 11.27
C ALA A 41 -9.20 8.90 11.77
N LYS A 42 -8.33 9.90 11.57
CA LYS A 42 -8.61 11.30 11.92
C LYS A 42 -9.78 11.87 11.13
N ASP A 43 -9.98 11.39 9.91
CA ASP A 43 -11.09 11.77 9.03
C ASP A 43 -12.31 10.83 9.15
N GLY A 44 -12.32 9.97 10.18
CA GLY A 44 -13.42 9.04 10.47
C GLY A 44 -13.54 7.87 9.49
N VAL A 45 -12.47 7.58 8.73
CA VAL A 45 -12.42 6.46 7.77
C VAL A 45 -11.73 5.26 8.41
N GLN A 46 -12.41 4.12 8.45
CA GLN A 46 -11.84 2.88 8.98
C GLN A 46 -10.95 2.20 7.94
N ALA A 47 -9.75 1.85 8.35
CA ALA A 47 -8.82 1.05 7.57
C ALA A 47 -8.07 0.06 8.48
N ILE A 48 -7.56 -0.99 7.89
CA ILE A 48 -6.86 -2.08 8.58
C ILE A 48 -5.35 -1.84 8.42
N ASP A 49 -4.65 -1.78 9.55
CA ASP A 49 -3.18 -1.67 9.53
C ASP A 49 -2.57 -3.00 9.08
N ILE A 50 -1.71 -2.95 8.05
CA ILE A 50 -0.97 -4.12 7.56
C ILE A 50 -0.02 -4.70 8.61
N ALA A 51 0.39 -3.94 9.61
CA ALA A 51 1.17 -4.46 10.75
C ALA A 51 0.46 -5.64 11.44
N GLY A 52 -0.89 -5.68 11.43
CA GLY A 52 -1.66 -6.84 11.91
C GLY A 52 -1.48 -8.11 11.07
N ILE A 53 -0.94 -8.01 9.86
CA ILE A 53 -0.68 -9.13 8.94
C ILE A 53 0.80 -9.53 9.00
N VAL A 54 1.70 -8.55 8.97
CA VAL A 54 3.14 -8.76 8.74
C VAL A 54 4.00 -8.54 9.99
N GLY A 55 3.39 -8.08 11.08
CA GLY A 55 4.08 -7.65 12.29
C GLY A 55 4.46 -6.17 12.27
N GLU A 56 4.95 -5.70 13.42
CA GLU A 56 5.39 -4.32 13.58
C GLU A 56 6.58 -4.00 12.65
N PRO A 57 6.69 -2.74 12.20
CA PRO A 57 7.85 -2.31 11.40
C PRO A 57 9.17 -2.59 12.11
N ILE A 58 10.15 -3.08 11.37
CA ILE A 58 11.51 -3.29 11.86
C ILE A 58 12.50 -2.38 11.13
N LEU A 59 13.71 -2.23 11.67
CA LEU A 59 14.72 -1.30 11.20
C LEU A 59 14.18 0.15 11.11
N GLY A 60 13.49 0.57 12.18
CA GLY A 60 12.72 1.80 12.21
C GLY A 60 11.41 1.62 11.46
N HIS A 61 11.34 2.08 10.22
CA HIS A 61 10.17 1.97 9.35
C HIS A 61 10.49 1.37 7.98
N ARG A 62 11.73 0.87 7.81
CA ARG A 62 12.23 0.46 6.49
C ARG A 62 11.65 -0.85 5.99
N VAL A 63 11.21 -1.73 6.89
CA VAL A 63 10.65 -3.03 6.55
C VAL A 63 9.30 -3.21 7.22
N VAL A 64 8.24 -3.15 6.41
CA VAL A 64 6.85 -3.46 6.79
C VAL A 64 6.11 -4.10 5.63
N SER A 65 5.97 -3.41 4.49
CA SER A 65 5.26 -3.92 3.32
C SER A 65 6.09 -4.91 2.48
N LEU A 66 7.41 -4.94 2.67
CA LEU A 66 8.30 -5.95 2.08
C LEU A 66 8.14 -7.27 2.81
N SER A 67 7.05 -7.94 2.59
CA SER A 67 6.74 -9.22 3.23
C SER A 67 6.25 -10.24 2.23
N ARG A 68 6.37 -11.52 2.62
CA ARG A 68 5.82 -12.63 1.86
C ARG A 68 4.30 -12.48 1.71
N GLU A 69 3.62 -12.09 2.76
CA GLU A 69 2.17 -12.01 2.86
C GLU A 69 1.62 -10.92 1.92
N ILE A 70 2.18 -9.72 1.96
CA ILE A 70 1.77 -8.63 1.06
C ILE A 70 2.09 -8.98 -0.39
N SER A 71 3.30 -9.48 -0.64
CA SER A 71 3.72 -9.87 -2.00
C SER A 71 2.85 -10.99 -2.59
N ALA A 72 2.54 -12.02 -1.80
CA ALA A 72 1.68 -13.11 -2.25
C ALA A 72 0.24 -12.64 -2.51
N GLY A 73 -0.31 -11.81 -1.61
CA GLY A 73 -1.66 -11.25 -1.77
C GLY A 73 -1.83 -10.39 -3.01
N ILE A 74 -0.75 -9.72 -3.45
CA ILE A 74 -0.74 -8.93 -4.68
C ILE A 74 -0.49 -9.81 -5.91
N LEU A 75 0.49 -10.73 -5.87
CA LEU A 75 0.98 -11.49 -7.01
C LEU A 75 0.14 -12.72 -7.37
N ALA A 76 -0.69 -13.24 -6.48
CA ALA A 76 -1.49 -14.42 -6.72
C ALA A 76 -2.35 -14.25 -7.98
N ARG A 77 -2.42 -15.30 -8.80
CA ARG A 77 -3.28 -15.36 -9.99
C ARG A 77 -4.71 -15.70 -9.57
N ASP A 78 -5.68 -15.29 -10.39
CA ASP A 78 -7.08 -15.66 -10.17
C ASP A 78 -7.36 -17.10 -10.67
N VAL A 79 -6.66 -18.04 -10.07
CA VAL A 79 -6.80 -19.50 -10.29
C VAL A 79 -7.02 -20.20 -8.96
N GLU A 80 -7.64 -21.37 -9.01
CA GLU A 80 -8.04 -22.09 -7.79
C GLU A 80 -6.84 -22.45 -6.90
N GLU A 81 -5.73 -22.86 -7.50
CA GLU A 81 -4.52 -23.25 -6.77
C GLU A 81 -3.96 -22.08 -5.94
N ASP A 82 -3.83 -20.88 -6.55
CA ASP A 82 -3.29 -19.71 -5.87
C ASP A 82 -4.26 -19.24 -4.77
N ARG A 83 -5.57 -19.24 -5.02
CA ARG A 83 -6.60 -18.90 -4.02
C ARG A 83 -6.61 -19.88 -2.85
N ALA A 84 -6.47 -21.17 -3.11
CA ALA A 84 -6.37 -22.19 -2.07
C ALA A 84 -5.10 -22.01 -1.23
N GLU A 85 -3.99 -21.66 -1.85
CA GLU A 85 -2.72 -21.40 -1.15
C GLU A 85 -2.82 -20.14 -0.27
N LEU A 86 -3.38 -19.03 -0.77
CA LEU A 86 -3.64 -17.85 0.05
C LEU A 86 -4.51 -18.18 1.26
N THR A 87 -5.59 -18.94 1.05
CA THR A 87 -6.51 -19.37 2.11
C THR A 87 -5.78 -20.22 3.16
N LYS A 88 -4.99 -21.21 2.72
CA LYS A 88 -4.19 -22.07 3.59
C LYS A 88 -3.25 -21.29 4.50
N HIS A 89 -2.70 -20.17 4.01
CA HIS A 89 -1.77 -19.33 4.74
C HIS A 89 -2.42 -18.12 5.41
N GLY A 90 -3.74 -17.94 5.30
CA GLY A 90 -4.46 -16.78 5.84
C GLY A 90 -4.05 -15.45 5.20
N ILE A 91 -3.63 -15.50 3.93
CA ILE A 91 -3.13 -14.33 3.20
C ILE A 91 -4.27 -13.59 2.51
N THR A 92 -4.34 -12.28 2.72
CA THR A 92 -5.33 -11.42 2.10
C THR A 92 -5.00 -11.19 0.62
N TRP A 93 -5.99 -11.43 -0.25
CA TRP A 93 -5.92 -11.05 -1.67
C TRP A 93 -6.12 -9.53 -1.81
N PHE A 94 -5.32 -8.86 -2.62
CA PHE A 94 -5.47 -7.44 -2.96
C PHE A 94 -5.89 -7.25 -4.42
N ASP A 95 -6.96 -6.48 -4.64
CA ASP A 95 -7.49 -6.14 -5.95
C ASP A 95 -6.94 -4.82 -6.49
N LEU A 96 -6.59 -3.91 -5.57
CA LEU A 96 -6.12 -2.57 -5.86
C LEU A 96 -4.93 -2.23 -4.97
N VAL A 97 -3.92 -1.60 -5.55
CA VAL A 97 -2.74 -1.07 -4.86
C VAL A 97 -2.58 0.42 -5.20
N CYS A 98 -2.68 1.26 -4.19
CA CYS A 98 -2.46 2.70 -4.29
C CYS A 98 -1.20 3.06 -3.49
N VAL A 99 -0.17 3.49 -4.17
CA VAL A 99 1.11 3.88 -3.58
C VAL A 99 1.58 5.15 -4.25
N ASP A 100 1.79 6.20 -3.50
CA ASP A 100 2.63 7.29 -3.95
C ASP A 100 3.98 7.23 -3.25
N PHE A 101 5.01 7.43 -4.04
CA PHE A 101 6.39 7.24 -3.61
C PHE A 101 6.88 8.40 -2.75
N TYR A 102 7.92 8.16 -2.00
CA TYR A 102 8.68 9.24 -1.37
C TYR A 102 9.17 10.22 -2.43
N PRO A 103 9.12 11.55 -2.15
CA PRO A 103 9.42 12.57 -3.15
C PRO A 103 10.93 12.74 -3.36
N LEU A 104 11.61 11.74 -3.90
CA LEU A 104 13.06 11.73 -4.11
C LEU A 104 13.54 12.90 -4.98
N ALA A 105 12.79 13.24 -6.04
CA ALA A 105 13.16 14.37 -6.90
C ALA A 105 13.10 15.70 -6.15
N LYS A 106 12.12 15.88 -5.25
CA LYS A 106 12.00 17.07 -4.40
C LYS A 106 13.15 17.14 -3.38
N GLU A 107 13.51 16.00 -2.80
CA GLU A 107 14.64 15.91 -1.88
C GLU A 107 15.96 16.29 -2.57
N LEU A 108 16.20 15.75 -3.76
CA LEU A 108 17.41 16.10 -4.55
C LEU A 108 17.47 17.56 -4.97
N ALA A 109 16.32 18.22 -5.14
CA ALA A 109 16.25 19.64 -5.48
C ALA A 109 16.43 20.55 -4.27
N ASP A 110 16.35 20.06 -3.04
CA ASP A 110 16.55 20.83 -1.82
C ASP A 110 18.06 21.11 -1.63
N PRO A 111 18.50 22.37 -1.60
CA PRO A 111 19.92 22.68 -1.35
C PRO A 111 20.47 22.16 -0.02
N ALA A 112 19.59 21.88 0.93
CA ALA A 112 19.93 21.34 2.25
C ALA A 112 19.98 19.81 2.31
N HIS A 113 19.72 19.10 1.19
CA HIS A 113 19.76 17.64 1.17
C HIS A 113 21.13 17.08 1.57
N THR A 114 21.11 15.93 2.19
CA THR A 114 22.31 15.17 2.54
C THR A 114 22.28 13.81 1.86
N LYS A 115 23.42 13.13 1.82
CA LYS A 115 23.45 11.73 1.35
C LYS A 115 22.44 10.86 2.12
N ASP A 116 22.34 11.04 3.42
CA ASP A 116 21.47 10.23 4.28
C ASP A 116 19.99 10.56 4.02
N SER A 117 19.63 11.84 3.86
CA SER A 117 18.25 12.21 3.56
C SER A 117 17.78 11.69 2.19
N VAL A 118 18.66 11.68 1.19
CA VAL A 118 18.40 11.10 -0.15
C VAL A 118 18.21 9.58 -0.06
N ILE A 119 19.07 8.88 0.71
CA ILE A 119 18.93 7.44 0.95
C ILE A 119 17.58 7.13 1.60
N GLU A 120 17.17 7.88 2.62
CA GLU A 120 15.88 7.68 3.30
C GLU A 120 14.67 7.94 2.38
N LYS A 121 14.80 8.74 1.32
CA LYS A 121 13.75 8.97 0.32
C LYS A 121 13.79 7.99 -0.85
N THR A 122 14.70 7.03 -0.84
CA THR A 122 14.73 5.95 -1.84
C THR A 122 13.70 4.88 -1.44
N ASP A 123 12.55 4.90 -2.10
CA ASP A 123 11.43 4.00 -1.79
C ASP A 123 11.67 2.60 -2.36
N ILE A 124 11.75 1.61 -1.49
CA ILE A 124 11.91 0.20 -1.85
C ILE A 124 10.55 -0.53 -1.80
N GLY A 125 9.81 -0.34 -0.72
CA GLY A 125 8.55 -1.06 -0.48
C GLY A 125 7.44 -0.65 -1.46
N GLY A 126 7.29 0.65 -1.70
CA GLY A 126 6.30 1.19 -2.62
C GLY A 126 6.54 0.73 -4.05
N THR A 127 7.78 0.87 -4.54
CA THR A 127 8.15 0.43 -5.90
C THR A 127 7.96 -1.07 -6.08
N THR A 128 8.29 -1.88 -5.08
CA THR A 128 8.07 -3.33 -5.10
C THR A 128 6.58 -3.67 -5.20
N ALA A 129 5.73 -3.04 -4.39
CA ALA A 129 4.29 -3.28 -4.40
C ALA A 129 3.65 -2.89 -5.74
N VAL A 130 4.02 -1.74 -6.31
CA VAL A 130 3.53 -1.28 -7.62
C VAL A 130 3.94 -2.23 -8.74
N ARG A 131 5.21 -2.67 -8.77
CA ARG A 131 5.68 -3.63 -9.77
C ARG A 131 4.98 -4.97 -9.67
N ALA A 132 4.75 -5.45 -8.45
CA ALA A 132 4.00 -6.69 -8.21
C ALA A 132 2.54 -6.56 -8.70
N ALA A 133 1.88 -5.45 -8.37
CA ALA A 133 0.51 -5.18 -8.78
C ALA A 133 0.36 -5.07 -10.30
N ALA A 134 1.26 -4.35 -10.97
CA ALA A 134 1.29 -4.25 -12.43
C ALA A 134 1.49 -5.62 -13.09
N LYS A 135 2.44 -6.43 -12.57
CA LYS A 135 2.67 -7.80 -13.06
C LYS A 135 1.44 -8.69 -12.92
N ALA A 136 0.70 -8.55 -11.84
CA ALA A 136 -0.49 -9.35 -11.54
C ALA A 136 -1.78 -8.81 -12.18
N GLY A 137 -1.72 -7.70 -12.94
CA GLY A 137 -2.89 -7.08 -13.56
C GLY A 137 -3.87 -6.47 -12.56
N ARG A 138 -3.39 -6.04 -11.37
CA ARG A 138 -4.19 -5.31 -10.38
C ARG A 138 -4.44 -3.88 -10.82
N VAL A 139 -5.46 -3.25 -10.24
CA VAL A 139 -5.60 -1.80 -10.34
C VAL A 139 -4.44 -1.15 -9.59
N VAL A 140 -3.71 -0.25 -10.26
CA VAL A 140 -2.54 0.43 -9.71
C VAL A 140 -2.75 1.94 -9.78
N ILE A 141 -2.53 2.62 -8.66
CA ILE A 141 -2.59 4.08 -8.56
C ILE A 141 -1.27 4.54 -7.95
N CYS A 142 -0.54 5.41 -8.66
CA CYS A 142 0.79 5.87 -8.26
C CYS A 142 0.85 7.38 -7.99
N GLU A 143 -0.13 8.14 -8.47
CA GLU A 143 -0.17 9.59 -8.34
C GLU A 143 -1.40 10.04 -7.56
N PRO A 144 -1.30 11.09 -6.72
CA PRO A 144 -2.45 11.61 -5.99
C PRO A 144 -3.62 12.04 -6.90
N VAL A 145 -3.33 12.57 -8.09
CA VAL A 145 -4.33 12.99 -9.06
C VAL A 145 -5.20 11.84 -9.58
N ASP A 146 -4.69 10.62 -9.56
CA ASP A 146 -5.41 9.42 -10.04
C ASP A 146 -6.40 8.86 -8.99
N ARG A 147 -6.54 9.53 -7.86
CA ARG A 147 -7.48 9.14 -6.77
C ARG A 147 -8.89 9.71 -6.95
N GLU A 148 -9.12 10.55 -7.97
CA GLU A 148 -10.40 11.19 -8.25
C GLU A 148 -11.42 10.26 -8.92
#